data_45137d30dbe1c82155fbef53a3527704
#
_entry.id   45137d30dbe1c82155fbef53a3527704
#
_cell.length_a   1.000
_cell.length_b   1.000
_cell.length_c   1.000
_cell.angle_alpha   90.00
_cell.angle_beta   90.00
_cell.angle_gamma   90.00
#
_symmetry.space_group_name_H-M   'P 1'
#
loop_
_entity.id
_entity.type
_entity.pdbx_description
1 polymer ?
#
loop_
_entity_poly.entity_id
_entity_poly.type
_entity_poly.pdbx_seq_one_letter_code
_entity_poly.pdbx_strand_id
1 'polypeptide(L)'
;SDATACNYNSIYHQKGIITAFKEAGFRTAFFSNQRYNHSFIDFFGMEADTYDFIKEDSLDSAYNPSDDELLALVAKELSKGNQKQFIVLHTYGSHFNYRERYPSEDAFFLPDYPVEAEVKYRDNLVNAYDNTIRYTDSFLSRLIHMLEEQHVDAAMLYTSDHGEDIFDDSRHLFLHASPVPSYYQLHVPFLIWMSDTYREAYPEHWQTVTGNKDKDVSSSCSFFPTMLELGGVQTSYRNDSSSVVSPLYTMKPRVYLNDHNEPRPLDDLGMKQPDFQKCQVLGIKYQVIGNK
;
A
#
# COMPACT_ATOMS: atom_id res chain seq x y z
N SER A 1 7.14 10.07 9.90
CA SER A 1 6.79 11.48 9.96
C SER A 1 5.75 11.67 11.04
N ASP A 2 5.85 12.75 11.81
CA ASP A 2 4.86 13.11 12.83
C ASP A 2 3.65 13.82 12.19
N ALA A 3 3.62 13.94 10.87
CA ALA A 3 2.55 14.55 10.13
C ALA A 3 1.39 13.56 9.98
N THR A 4 0.23 13.99 10.42
CA THR A 4 -1.03 13.25 10.31
C THR A 4 -2.11 14.15 9.73
N ALA A 5 -3.19 13.56 9.23
CA ALA A 5 -4.33 14.31 8.71
C ALA A 5 -4.91 15.31 9.73
N CYS A 6 -4.72 15.10 11.03
CA CYS A 6 -5.15 16.03 12.09
C CYS A 6 -4.10 17.11 12.42
N ASN A 7 -2.90 17.02 11.89
CA ASN A 7 -1.83 17.98 12.12
C ASN A 7 -1.46 18.71 10.84
N TYR A 8 -2.40 19.46 10.28
CA TYR A 8 -2.25 20.19 9.01
C TYR A 8 -1.02 21.09 8.96
N ASN A 9 -0.68 21.76 10.05
CA ASN A 9 0.48 22.64 10.07
C ASN A 9 1.80 21.85 9.87
N SER A 10 1.90 20.64 10.43
CA SER A 10 3.06 19.77 10.24
C SER A 10 3.17 19.26 8.80
N ILE A 11 2.04 18.96 8.15
CA ILE A 11 2.00 18.48 6.77
C ILE A 11 2.60 19.52 5.81
N TYR A 12 2.20 20.77 5.93
CA TYR A 12 2.69 21.84 5.05
C TYR A 12 4.18 22.17 5.22
N HIS A 13 4.78 21.78 6.34
CA HIS A 13 6.19 22.03 6.63
C HIS A 13 7.07 20.77 6.50
N GLN A 14 6.49 19.61 6.27
CA GLN A 14 7.24 18.37 6.09
C GLN A 14 7.34 18.03 4.60
N LYS A 15 8.53 17.58 4.20
CA LYS A 15 8.76 17.07 2.87
C LYS A 15 8.28 15.61 2.80
N GLY A 16 7.50 15.29 1.77
CA GLY A 16 7.05 13.94 1.49
C GLY A 16 8.16 13.07 0.90
N ILE A 17 7.82 11.80 0.69
CA ILE A 17 8.73 10.84 0.05
C ILE A 17 9.09 11.27 -1.37
N ILE A 18 8.13 11.82 -2.12
CA ILE A 18 8.33 12.28 -3.49
C ILE A 18 9.39 13.41 -3.51
N THR A 19 9.24 14.39 -2.61
CA THR A 19 10.23 15.46 -2.48
C THR A 19 11.61 14.92 -2.10
N ALA A 20 11.71 13.92 -1.21
CA ALA A 20 12.99 13.33 -0.82
C ALA A 20 13.71 12.70 -2.03
N PHE A 21 12.99 11.96 -2.87
CA PHE A 21 13.54 11.39 -4.10
C PHE A 21 13.91 12.46 -5.13
N LYS A 22 13.08 13.49 -5.29
CA LYS A 22 13.33 14.62 -6.19
C LYS A 22 14.61 15.36 -5.81
N GLU A 23 14.81 15.68 -4.54
CA GLU A 23 16.02 16.30 -4.03
C GLU A 23 17.25 15.40 -4.16
N ALA A 24 17.08 14.09 -4.18
CA ALA A 24 18.13 13.12 -4.47
C ALA A 24 18.43 12.96 -5.98
N GLY A 25 17.81 13.77 -6.84
CA GLY A 25 18.06 13.80 -8.28
C GLY A 25 17.26 12.79 -9.08
N PHE A 26 16.21 12.21 -8.51
CA PHE A 26 15.27 11.37 -9.26
C PHE A 26 14.28 12.24 -10.02
N ARG A 27 13.92 11.83 -11.22
CA ARG A 27 12.69 12.26 -11.85
C ARG A 27 11.52 11.58 -11.14
N THR A 28 10.52 12.34 -10.75
CA THR A 28 9.43 11.84 -9.95
C THR A 28 8.10 11.86 -10.71
N ALA A 29 7.29 10.81 -10.54
CA ALA A 29 5.95 10.72 -11.10
C ALA A 29 4.95 10.19 -10.06
N PHE A 30 3.72 10.70 -10.13
CA PHE A 30 2.60 10.24 -9.31
C PHE A 30 1.37 10.03 -10.21
N PHE A 31 0.88 8.81 -10.28
CA PHE A 31 -0.29 8.46 -11.07
C PHE A 31 -1.35 7.84 -10.19
N SER A 32 -2.56 8.39 -10.24
CA SER A 32 -3.67 7.99 -9.39
C SER A 32 -4.89 7.58 -10.18
N ASN A 33 -5.48 6.43 -9.82
CA ASN A 33 -6.80 6.02 -10.28
C ASN A 33 -7.92 6.53 -9.36
N GLN A 34 -7.68 7.59 -8.62
CA GLN A 34 -8.70 8.25 -7.82
C GLN A 34 -8.85 9.71 -8.26
N ARG A 35 -10.00 10.30 -7.91
CA ARG A 35 -10.23 11.72 -8.19
C ARG A 35 -9.37 12.60 -7.30
N TYR A 36 -9.04 13.74 -7.84
CA TYR A 36 -8.60 14.91 -7.11
C TYR A 36 -9.71 15.34 -6.13
N ASN A 37 -9.63 14.91 -4.90
CA ASN A 37 -10.75 15.02 -3.96
C ASN A 37 -10.47 15.92 -2.76
N HIS A 38 -9.47 16.80 -2.85
CA HIS A 38 -9.01 17.64 -1.75
C HIS A 38 -8.62 16.84 -0.48
N SER A 39 -8.44 15.52 -0.61
CA SER A 39 -7.72 14.74 0.36
C SER A 39 -6.22 14.97 0.16
N PHE A 40 -5.39 14.58 1.09
CA PHE A 40 -3.95 14.80 0.99
C PHE A 40 -3.28 14.11 -0.20
N ILE A 41 -4.00 13.26 -0.94
CA ILE A 41 -3.49 12.52 -2.10
C ILE A 41 -3.05 13.48 -3.19
N ASP A 42 -3.87 14.48 -3.51
CA ASP A 42 -3.55 15.52 -4.48
C ASP A 42 -2.37 16.38 -4.03
N PHE A 43 -2.37 16.79 -2.75
CA PHE A 43 -1.28 17.57 -2.18
C PHE A 43 0.07 16.86 -2.32
N PHE A 44 0.15 15.58 -1.95
CA PHE A 44 1.38 14.81 -2.07
C PHE A 44 1.70 14.43 -3.51
N GLY A 45 0.69 14.12 -4.32
CA GLY A 45 0.89 13.79 -5.74
C GLY A 45 1.49 14.96 -6.52
N MET A 46 1.08 16.18 -6.22
CA MET A 46 1.58 17.41 -6.87
C MET A 46 3.02 17.76 -6.49
N GLU A 47 3.66 17.10 -5.53
CA GLU A 47 5.10 17.20 -5.31
C GLU A 47 5.92 16.64 -6.48
N ALA A 48 5.33 15.71 -7.28
CA ALA A 48 6.02 15.05 -8.38
C ALA A 48 6.26 15.99 -9.58
N ASP A 49 7.28 15.68 -10.37
CA ASP A 49 7.55 16.39 -11.64
C ASP A 49 6.48 16.14 -12.70
N THR A 50 5.86 14.96 -12.65
CA THR A 50 4.73 14.57 -13.49
C THR A 50 3.67 13.95 -12.59
N TYR A 51 2.42 14.37 -12.72
CA TYR A 51 1.32 13.73 -12.03
C TYR A 51 0.09 13.63 -12.93
N ASP A 52 -0.76 12.63 -12.67
CA ASP A 52 -2.00 12.41 -13.41
C ASP A 52 -3.02 11.74 -12.47
N PHE A 53 -4.25 12.25 -12.51
CA PHE A 53 -5.41 11.72 -11.81
C PHE A 53 -6.43 11.28 -12.86
N ILE A 54 -6.29 10.05 -13.35
CA ILE A 54 -6.98 9.57 -14.55
C ILE A 54 -8.51 9.67 -14.48
N LYS A 55 -9.08 9.72 -13.29
CA LYS A 55 -10.54 9.87 -13.08
C LYS A 55 -11.02 11.31 -13.21
N GLU A 56 -10.15 12.31 -13.14
CA GLU A 56 -10.50 13.73 -13.26
C GLU A 56 -10.67 14.18 -14.72
N ASP A 57 -9.97 13.55 -15.64
CA ASP A 57 -9.96 13.95 -17.04
C ASP A 57 -11.27 13.59 -17.77
N SER A 58 -12.16 12.84 -17.10
CA SER A 58 -13.44 12.47 -17.68
C SER A 58 -14.56 13.41 -17.23
N LEU A 59 -15.24 14.03 -18.21
CA LEU A 59 -16.50 14.75 -18.00
C LEU A 59 -17.67 13.81 -17.67
N ASP A 60 -17.49 12.50 -17.90
CA ASP A 60 -18.46 11.47 -17.58
C ASP A 60 -18.33 11.06 -16.10
N SER A 61 -19.32 11.42 -15.30
CA SER A 61 -19.39 11.03 -13.89
C SER A 61 -19.51 9.51 -13.68
N ALA A 62 -19.92 8.77 -14.69
CA ALA A 62 -20.01 7.31 -14.69
C ALA A 62 -18.70 6.62 -15.08
N TYR A 63 -17.70 7.37 -15.56
CA TYR A 63 -16.40 6.81 -15.90
C TYR A 63 -15.70 6.26 -14.66
N ASN A 64 -15.40 4.98 -14.72
CA ASN A 64 -14.74 4.24 -13.64
C ASN A 64 -13.53 3.49 -14.24
N PRO A 65 -12.38 4.19 -14.38
CA PRO A 65 -11.20 3.61 -15.00
C PRO A 65 -10.67 2.42 -14.21
N SER A 66 -10.13 1.47 -14.93
CA SER A 66 -9.40 0.34 -14.37
C SER A 66 -8.01 0.79 -13.91
N ASP A 67 -7.45 0.11 -12.89
CA ASP A 67 -6.05 0.34 -12.48
C ASP A 67 -5.06 0.07 -13.62
N ASP A 68 -5.44 -0.73 -14.62
CA ASP A 68 -4.63 -1.02 -15.80
C ASP A 68 -4.28 0.21 -16.62
N GLU A 69 -5.10 1.25 -16.58
CA GLU A 69 -4.81 2.49 -17.29
C GLU A 69 -3.55 3.20 -16.75
N LEU A 70 -3.19 2.93 -15.50
CA LEU A 70 -1.94 3.42 -14.93
C LEU A 70 -0.70 2.84 -15.65
N LEU A 71 -0.78 1.63 -16.20
CA LEU A 71 0.35 1.00 -16.91
C LEU A 71 0.77 1.80 -18.15
N ALA A 72 -0.19 2.39 -18.86
CA ALA A 72 0.12 3.25 -20.00
C ALA A 72 0.88 4.52 -19.59
N LEU A 73 0.55 5.09 -18.43
CA LEU A 73 1.27 6.24 -17.87
C LEU A 73 2.69 5.86 -17.44
N VAL A 74 2.85 4.68 -16.83
CA VAL A 74 4.18 4.14 -16.48
C VAL A 74 5.02 3.96 -17.75
N ALA A 75 4.49 3.30 -18.78
CA ALA A 75 5.21 3.11 -20.05
C ALA A 75 5.67 4.44 -20.65
N LYS A 76 4.79 5.44 -20.66
CA LYS A 76 5.11 6.79 -21.11
C LYS A 76 6.20 7.46 -20.26
N GLU A 77 6.19 7.25 -18.93
CA GLU A 77 7.20 7.82 -18.06
C GLU A 77 8.55 7.13 -18.27
N LEU A 78 8.59 5.80 -18.34
CA LEU A 78 9.80 5.01 -18.60
C LEU A 78 10.46 5.39 -19.95
N SER A 79 9.66 5.73 -20.96
CA SER A 79 10.18 6.14 -22.28
C SER A 79 10.94 7.48 -22.28
N LYS A 80 10.91 8.25 -21.19
CA LYS A 80 11.59 9.56 -21.11
C LYS A 80 13.11 9.46 -20.90
N GLY A 81 13.66 8.27 -20.83
CA GLY A 81 15.11 8.01 -20.88
C GLY A 81 15.74 7.57 -19.56
N ASN A 82 17.09 7.49 -19.57
CA ASN A 82 17.92 6.81 -18.56
C ASN A 82 18.16 7.62 -17.27
N GLN A 83 17.21 8.39 -16.80
CA GLN A 83 17.30 9.08 -15.52
C GLN A 83 16.82 8.13 -14.41
N LYS A 84 17.37 8.31 -13.21
CA LYS A 84 16.77 7.68 -12.02
C LYS A 84 15.33 8.14 -11.89
N GLN A 85 14.41 7.19 -11.76
CA GLN A 85 12.99 7.50 -11.68
C GLN A 85 12.40 6.98 -10.37
N PHE A 86 11.51 7.75 -9.78
CA PHE A 86 10.68 7.33 -8.66
C PHE A 86 9.22 7.53 -9.05
N ILE A 87 8.49 6.43 -9.20
CA ILE A 87 7.11 6.43 -9.67
C ILE A 87 6.22 5.91 -8.54
N VAL A 88 5.21 6.67 -8.18
CA VAL A 88 4.17 6.28 -7.24
C VAL A 88 2.90 5.97 -8.02
N LEU A 89 2.37 4.77 -7.82
CA LEU A 89 1.08 4.34 -8.37
C LEU A 89 0.08 4.24 -7.24
N HIS A 90 -0.96 5.04 -7.31
CA HIS A 90 -2.07 5.06 -6.37
C HIS A 90 -3.28 4.39 -7.02
N THR A 91 -3.39 3.09 -6.80
CA THR A 91 -4.45 2.24 -7.35
C THR A 91 -5.76 2.44 -6.59
N TYR A 92 -6.87 2.09 -7.22
CA TYR A 92 -8.16 1.95 -6.53
C TYR A 92 -8.22 0.62 -5.77
N GLY A 93 -7.55 -0.41 -6.31
CA GLY A 93 -7.36 -1.70 -5.68
C GLY A 93 -8.68 -2.40 -5.32
N SER A 94 -8.72 -2.91 -4.08
CA SER A 94 -9.88 -3.67 -3.56
C SER A 94 -10.90 -2.80 -2.82
N HIS A 95 -11.03 -1.52 -3.18
CA HIS A 95 -12.01 -0.63 -2.58
C HIS A 95 -13.44 -1.02 -2.95
N PHE A 96 -14.37 -0.94 -2.02
CA PHE A 96 -15.82 -1.15 -2.27
C PHE A 96 -16.36 -0.08 -3.26
N ASN A 97 -17.25 -0.38 -4.23
CA ASN A 97 -17.87 -1.66 -4.50
C ASN A 97 -16.90 -2.60 -5.25
N TYR A 98 -16.63 -3.77 -4.69
CA TYR A 98 -15.63 -4.71 -5.20
C TYR A 98 -15.92 -5.14 -6.64
N ARG A 99 -17.20 -5.37 -6.99
CA ARG A 99 -17.59 -5.83 -8.32
C ARG A 99 -17.27 -4.84 -9.46
N GLU A 100 -17.02 -3.59 -9.11
CA GLU A 100 -16.66 -2.53 -10.06
C GLU A 100 -15.14 -2.42 -10.29
N ARG A 101 -14.33 -3.24 -9.61
CA ARG A 101 -12.86 -3.12 -9.63
C ARG A 101 -12.19 -4.01 -10.65
N TYR A 102 -12.91 -4.91 -11.31
CA TYR A 102 -12.40 -5.82 -12.32
C TYR A 102 -13.42 -6.03 -13.44
N PRO A 103 -12.97 -6.33 -14.68
CA PRO A 103 -13.84 -6.70 -15.79
C PRO A 103 -14.61 -7.99 -15.50
N SER A 104 -15.81 -8.12 -16.05
CA SER A 104 -16.66 -9.30 -15.81
C SER A 104 -16.02 -10.59 -16.29
N GLU A 105 -15.24 -10.53 -17.36
CA GLU A 105 -14.51 -11.65 -17.96
C GLU A 105 -13.36 -12.15 -17.08
N ASP A 106 -12.87 -11.32 -16.16
CA ASP A 106 -11.80 -11.68 -15.21
C ASP A 106 -12.34 -12.26 -13.90
N ALA A 107 -13.66 -12.32 -13.72
CA ALA A 107 -14.27 -12.93 -12.56
C ALA A 107 -13.99 -14.45 -12.52
N PHE A 108 -13.32 -14.88 -11.45
CA PHE A 108 -12.97 -16.29 -11.24
C PHE A 108 -13.80 -16.94 -10.13
N PHE A 109 -13.94 -16.23 -9.01
CA PHE A 109 -14.75 -16.68 -7.90
C PHE A 109 -16.21 -16.26 -8.11
N LEU A 110 -17.11 -17.23 -8.15
CA LEU A 110 -18.53 -17.01 -8.46
C LEU A 110 -19.43 -17.75 -7.45
N PRO A 111 -20.65 -17.26 -7.18
CA PRO A 111 -21.23 -16.01 -7.65
C PRO A 111 -20.57 -14.78 -6.99
N ASP A 112 -20.36 -13.72 -7.75
CA ASP A 112 -19.78 -12.44 -7.27
C ASP A 112 -20.82 -11.28 -7.29
N TYR A 113 -22.07 -11.64 -7.37
CA TYR A 113 -23.22 -10.73 -7.38
C TYR A 113 -24.47 -11.45 -6.82
N PRO A 114 -25.39 -10.77 -6.11
CA PRO A 114 -25.36 -9.37 -5.72
C PRO A 114 -24.34 -9.04 -4.60
N VAL A 115 -23.92 -7.76 -4.49
CA VAL A 115 -22.90 -7.27 -3.56
C VAL A 115 -23.42 -6.16 -2.63
N GLU A 116 -24.71 -6.19 -2.30
CA GLU A 116 -25.25 -5.30 -1.28
C GLU A 116 -24.61 -5.60 0.08
N ALA A 117 -24.38 -4.56 0.87
CA ALA A 117 -23.77 -4.64 2.19
C ALA A 117 -24.69 -5.30 3.24
N GLU A 118 -25.06 -6.58 3.02
CA GLU A 118 -25.89 -7.38 3.88
C GLU A 118 -25.27 -8.76 4.13
N VAL A 119 -25.37 -9.25 5.36
CA VAL A 119 -24.79 -10.54 5.79
C VAL A 119 -25.21 -11.71 4.89
N LYS A 120 -26.43 -11.70 4.37
CA LYS A 120 -26.93 -12.76 3.47
C LYS A 120 -26.17 -12.87 2.15
N TYR A 121 -25.46 -11.80 1.74
CA TYR A 121 -24.65 -11.77 0.53
C TYR A 121 -23.15 -11.89 0.80
N ARG A 122 -22.78 -12.27 2.03
CA ARG A 122 -21.38 -12.39 2.44
C ARG A 122 -20.52 -13.17 1.46
N ASP A 123 -20.98 -14.34 1.04
CA ASP A 123 -20.20 -15.22 0.14
C ASP A 123 -19.97 -14.57 -1.23
N ASN A 124 -20.95 -13.85 -1.76
CA ASN A 124 -20.81 -13.10 -3.00
C ASN A 124 -19.82 -11.92 -2.83
N LEU A 125 -19.91 -11.23 -1.69
CA LEU A 125 -18.99 -10.12 -1.36
C LEU A 125 -17.55 -10.62 -1.23
N VAL A 126 -17.33 -11.77 -0.57
CA VAL A 126 -16.00 -12.39 -0.47
C VAL A 126 -15.50 -12.81 -1.85
N ASN A 127 -16.33 -13.46 -2.68
CA ASN A 127 -15.94 -13.82 -4.03
C ASN A 127 -15.56 -12.58 -4.86
N ALA A 128 -16.35 -11.52 -4.78
CA ALA A 128 -16.03 -10.26 -5.47
C ALA A 128 -14.73 -9.63 -4.95
N TYR A 129 -14.51 -9.64 -3.63
CA TYR A 129 -13.26 -9.15 -3.04
C TYR A 129 -12.05 -9.99 -3.48
N ASP A 130 -12.14 -11.31 -3.46
CA ASP A 130 -11.08 -12.21 -3.91
C ASP A 130 -10.76 -12.02 -5.42
N ASN A 131 -11.76 -11.71 -6.24
CA ASN A 131 -11.54 -11.33 -7.63
C ASN A 131 -10.74 -10.01 -7.74
N THR A 132 -10.97 -9.03 -6.87
CA THR A 132 -10.14 -7.80 -6.85
C THR A 132 -8.70 -8.09 -6.50
N ILE A 133 -8.44 -9.01 -5.56
CA ILE A 133 -7.08 -9.43 -5.20
C ILE A 133 -6.38 -10.07 -6.40
N ARG A 134 -7.05 -10.97 -7.12
CA ARG A 134 -6.52 -11.57 -8.36
C ARG A 134 -6.23 -10.54 -9.44
N TYR A 135 -7.11 -9.55 -9.57
CA TYR A 135 -6.92 -8.49 -10.54
C TYR A 135 -5.73 -7.59 -10.20
N THR A 136 -5.56 -7.26 -8.92
CA THR A 136 -4.38 -6.54 -8.42
C THR A 136 -3.09 -7.34 -8.65
N ASP A 137 -3.10 -8.66 -8.40
CA ASP A 137 -1.96 -9.53 -8.68
C ASP A 137 -1.59 -9.52 -10.17
N SER A 138 -2.59 -9.60 -11.06
CA SER A 138 -2.39 -9.50 -12.51
C SER A 138 -1.82 -8.12 -12.90
N PHE A 139 -2.30 -7.04 -12.31
CA PHE A 139 -1.77 -5.69 -12.52
C PHE A 139 -0.29 -5.61 -12.12
N LEU A 140 0.06 -6.08 -10.92
CA LEU A 140 1.44 -6.10 -10.43
C LEU A 140 2.35 -6.97 -11.30
N SER A 141 1.85 -8.12 -11.75
CA SER A 141 2.60 -9.01 -12.65
C SER A 141 2.94 -8.32 -13.98
N ARG A 142 2.00 -7.59 -14.56
CA ARG A 142 2.23 -6.83 -15.81
C ARG A 142 3.17 -5.64 -15.59
N LEU A 143 3.07 -4.96 -14.46
CA LEU A 143 4.01 -3.90 -14.09
C LEU A 143 5.43 -4.47 -13.93
N ILE A 144 5.59 -5.59 -13.24
CA ILE A 144 6.88 -6.27 -13.08
C ILE A 144 7.46 -6.64 -14.45
N HIS A 145 6.67 -7.26 -15.32
CA HIS A 145 7.12 -7.64 -16.66
C HIS A 145 7.57 -6.42 -17.48
N MET A 146 6.81 -5.33 -17.40
CA MET A 146 7.20 -4.06 -18.05
C MET A 146 8.55 -3.53 -17.53
N LEU A 147 8.81 -3.64 -16.22
CA LEU A 147 10.09 -3.22 -15.64
C LEU A 147 11.24 -4.16 -16.03
N GLU A 148 11.00 -5.47 -16.11
CA GLU A 148 11.98 -6.46 -16.57
C GLU A 148 12.42 -6.20 -18.01
N GLU A 149 11.48 -5.84 -18.89
CA GLU A 149 11.79 -5.51 -20.30
C GLU A 149 12.71 -4.28 -20.44
N GLN A 150 12.78 -3.41 -19.44
CA GLN A 150 13.69 -2.26 -19.48
C GLN A 150 15.15 -2.65 -19.23
N HIS A 151 15.42 -3.82 -18.64
CA HIS A 151 16.77 -4.28 -18.27
C HIS A 151 17.55 -3.25 -17.42
N VAL A 152 16.88 -2.62 -16.47
CA VAL A 152 17.43 -1.62 -15.54
C VAL A 152 17.37 -2.09 -14.10
N ASP A 153 18.14 -1.44 -13.24
CA ASP A 153 18.06 -1.66 -11.79
C ASP A 153 16.72 -1.12 -11.29
N ALA A 154 15.78 -2.00 -11.04
CA ALA A 154 14.45 -1.66 -10.58
C ALA A 154 14.07 -2.38 -9.30
N ALA A 155 13.41 -1.66 -8.39
CA ALA A 155 12.78 -2.24 -7.22
C ALA A 155 11.36 -1.68 -7.07
N MET A 156 10.43 -2.53 -6.62
CA MET A 156 9.04 -2.17 -6.36
C MET A 156 8.69 -2.56 -4.94
N LEU A 157 7.97 -1.69 -4.24
CA LEU A 157 7.31 -1.99 -2.98
C LEU A 157 5.81 -1.77 -3.16
N TYR A 158 5.02 -2.78 -2.83
CA TYR A 158 3.56 -2.71 -2.82
C TYR A 158 3.05 -2.93 -1.40
N THR A 159 2.09 -2.12 -0.99
CA THR A 159 1.33 -2.29 0.26
C THR A 159 -0.06 -1.69 0.10
N SER A 160 -1.03 -2.16 0.90
CA SER A 160 -2.32 -1.48 1.06
C SER A 160 -2.25 -0.52 2.26
N ASP A 161 -3.09 0.50 2.26
CA ASP A 161 -3.29 1.43 3.38
C ASP A 161 -4.05 0.76 4.52
N HIS A 162 -5.04 -0.07 4.21
CA HIS A 162 -5.83 -0.87 5.14
C HIS A 162 -6.37 -2.13 4.47
N GLY A 163 -6.90 -3.05 5.27
CA GLY A 163 -7.72 -4.15 4.83
C GLY A 163 -9.22 -3.85 5.05
N GLU A 164 -10.08 -4.86 4.92
CA GLU A 164 -11.53 -4.71 5.00
C GLU A 164 -12.17 -5.82 5.84
N ASP A 165 -13.22 -5.48 6.58
CA ASP A 165 -14.15 -6.45 7.15
C ASP A 165 -15.24 -6.78 6.14
N ILE A 166 -15.55 -8.07 5.97
CA ILE A 166 -16.61 -8.55 5.08
C ILE A 166 -17.50 -9.54 5.84
N PHE A 167 -18.06 -9.10 6.97
CA PHE A 167 -18.87 -9.94 7.85
C PHE A 167 -18.13 -11.22 8.30
N ASP A 168 -16.84 -11.10 8.64
CA ASP A 168 -15.93 -12.22 8.85
C ASP A 168 -16.21 -13.02 10.12
N ASP A 169 -16.80 -12.40 11.11
CA ASP A 169 -17.15 -13.03 12.38
C ASP A 169 -18.51 -12.53 12.93
N SER A 170 -18.85 -12.97 14.15
CA SER A 170 -20.12 -12.65 14.81
C SER A 170 -20.32 -11.16 15.11
N ARG A 171 -19.33 -10.33 14.92
CA ARG A 171 -19.46 -8.84 15.04
C ARG A 171 -20.17 -8.25 13.83
N HIS A 172 -20.20 -8.95 12.71
CA HIS A 172 -20.78 -8.48 11.44
C HIS A 172 -20.29 -7.11 11.00
N LEU A 173 -18.98 -6.85 11.21
CA LEU A 173 -18.36 -5.63 10.72
C LEU A 173 -18.27 -5.65 9.19
N PHE A 174 -18.36 -4.47 8.59
CA PHE A 174 -18.27 -4.31 7.14
C PHE A 174 -17.46 -3.06 6.79
N LEU A 175 -16.57 -3.20 5.79
CA LEU A 175 -15.59 -2.19 5.36
C LEU A 175 -14.54 -1.86 6.45
N HIS A 176 -14.10 -0.62 6.46
CA HIS A 176 -13.09 -0.07 7.37
C HIS A 176 -13.60 1.16 8.09
N ALA A 177 -12.74 1.87 8.81
CA ALA A 177 -13.07 3.08 9.58
C ALA A 177 -14.11 2.85 10.70
N SER A 178 -14.20 1.64 11.21
CA SER A 178 -14.90 1.38 12.46
C SER A 178 -14.14 2.04 13.62
N PRO A 179 -14.82 2.57 14.64
CA PRO A 179 -14.13 3.09 15.83
C PRO A 179 -13.29 2.03 16.56
N VAL A 180 -13.53 0.76 16.25
CA VAL A 180 -12.74 -0.37 16.74
C VAL A 180 -12.25 -1.16 15.54
N PRO A 181 -10.97 -1.06 15.18
CA PRO A 181 -10.42 -1.84 14.07
C PRO A 181 -10.44 -3.33 14.39
N SER A 182 -10.52 -4.13 13.35
CA SER A 182 -10.39 -5.56 13.42
C SER A 182 -9.01 -6.01 12.93
N TYR A 183 -8.69 -7.28 13.16
CA TYR A 183 -7.55 -7.93 12.50
C TYR A 183 -7.59 -7.74 10.97
N TYR A 184 -8.76 -7.87 10.37
CA TYR A 184 -8.94 -7.82 8.91
C TYR A 184 -8.62 -6.45 8.31
N GLN A 185 -8.88 -5.37 9.05
CA GLN A 185 -8.51 -4.01 8.63
C GLN A 185 -7.01 -3.72 8.77
N LEU A 186 -6.32 -4.37 9.72
CA LEU A 186 -4.93 -4.06 10.06
C LEU A 186 -3.91 -4.95 9.35
N HIS A 187 -4.32 -6.12 8.85
CA HIS A 187 -3.43 -7.07 8.20
C HIS A 187 -3.40 -6.83 6.70
N VAL A 188 -2.36 -6.17 6.24
CA VAL A 188 -2.16 -5.78 4.84
C VAL A 188 -0.93 -6.45 4.23
N PRO A 189 -0.88 -6.64 2.90
CA PRO A 189 0.32 -7.13 2.24
C PRO A 189 1.47 -6.12 2.32
N PHE A 190 2.70 -6.63 2.36
CA PHE A 190 3.92 -5.84 2.21
C PHE A 190 4.87 -6.62 1.31
N LEU A 191 4.88 -6.28 0.03
CA LEU A 191 5.58 -7.03 -1.01
C LEU A 191 6.73 -6.19 -1.57
N ILE A 192 7.93 -6.80 -1.67
CA ILE A 192 9.08 -6.19 -2.32
C ILE A 192 9.49 -7.08 -3.49
N TRP A 193 9.64 -6.48 -4.65
CA TRP A 193 10.23 -7.09 -5.83
C TRP A 193 11.48 -6.31 -6.26
N MET A 194 12.46 -7.03 -6.79
CA MET A 194 13.71 -6.48 -7.30
C MET A 194 14.07 -7.16 -8.62
N SER A 195 14.42 -6.39 -9.65
CA SER A 195 14.92 -6.94 -10.91
C SER A 195 16.21 -7.72 -10.72
N ASP A 196 16.55 -8.58 -11.67
CA ASP A 196 17.81 -9.34 -11.63
C ASP A 196 19.00 -8.39 -11.61
N THR A 197 19.01 -7.36 -12.44
CA THR A 197 20.05 -6.34 -12.47
C THR A 197 20.18 -5.60 -11.13
N TYR A 198 19.07 -5.27 -10.47
CA TYR A 198 19.10 -4.66 -9.14
C TYR A 198 19.71 -5.61 -8.09
N ARG A 199 19.36 -6.90 -8.13
CA ARG A 199 19.90 -7.90 -7.20
C ARG A 199 21.40 -8.15 -7.41
N GLU A 200 21.87 -8.04 -8.65
CA GLU A 200 23.29 -8.12 -8.97
C GLU A 200 24.05 -6.87 -8.51
N ALA A 201 23.46 -5.68 -8.67
CA ALA A 201 24.07 -4.41 -8.26
C ALA A 201 24.04 -4.20 -6.74
N TYR A 202 23.00 -4.70 -6.06
CA TYR A 202 22.77 -4.52 -4.60
C TYR A 202 22.45 -5.86 -3.91
N PRO A 203 23.38 -6.84 -3.94
CA PRO A 203 23.13 -8.17 -3.41
C PRO A 203 22.84 -8.18 -1.91
N GLU A 204 23.36 -7.22 -1.16
CA GLU A 204 23.09 -7.06 0.28
C GLU A 204 21.62 -6.76 0.58
N HIS A 205 20.94 -5.96 -0.25
CA HIS A 205 19.50 -5.69 -0.08
C HIS A 205 18.69 -6.97 -0.25
N TRP A 206 19.01 -7.76 -1.30
CA TRP A 206 18.34 -9.03 -1.55
C TRP A 206 18.57 -10.05 -0.44
N GLN A 207 19.83 -10.22 0.00
CA GLN A 207 20.16 -11.13 1.10
C GLN A 207 19.46 -10.71 2.40
N THR A 208 19.44 -9.42 2.69
CA THR A 208 18.83 -8.89 3.92
C THR A 208 17.32 -9.05 3.92
N VAL A 209 16.64 -8.69 2.84
CA VAL A 209 15.16 -8.82 2.79
C VAL A 209 14.74 -10.29 2.85
N THR A 210 15.49 -11.18 2.19
CA THR A 210 15.25 -12.62 2.26
C THR A 210 15.45 -13.16 3.67
N GLY A 211 16.47 -12.68 4.38
CA GLY A 211 16.72 -13.02 5.78
C GLY A 211 15.68 -12.45 6.76
N ASN A 212 15.00 -11.36 6.37
CA ASN A 212 13.97 -10.70 7.16
C ASN A 212 12.54 -11.18 6.83
N LYS A 213 12.34 -12.06 5.84
CA LYS A 213 11.02 -12.47 5.33
C LYS A 213 10.05 -13.02 6.40
N ASP A 214 10.59 -13.61 7.47
CA ASP A 214 9.79 -14.19 8.56
C ASP A 214 9.65 -13.22 9.76
N LYS A 215 10.14 -11.99 9.63
CA LYS A 215 9.98 -10.97 10.65
C LYS A 215 8.68 -10.20 10.45
N ASP A 216 8.07 -9.80 11.55
CA ASP A 216 6.91 -8.91 11.50
C ASP A 216 7.31 -7.53 10.95
N VAL A 217 6.48 -7.03 10.03
CA VAL A 217 6.63 -5.71 9.43
C VAL A 217 5.44 -4.84 9.83
N SER A 218 5.71 -3.64 10.30
CA SER A 218 4.72 -2.58 10.40
C SER A 218 4.85 -1.67 9.18
N SER A 219 3.89 -1.73 8.26
CA SER A 219 3.94 -0.96 7.00
C SER A 219 4.10 0.54 7.25
N SER A 220 3.38 1.10 8.21
CA SER A 220 3.47 2.51 8.59
C SER A 220 4.86 2.94 9.08
N CYS A 221 5.60 2.03 9.74
CA CYS A 221 6.96 2.31 10.22
C CYS A 221 8.04 2.01 9.16
N SER A 222 7.80 1.04 8.29
CA SER A 222 8.83 0.45 7.42
C SER A 222 8.77 0.93 5.97
N PHE A 223 7.62 1.40 5.49
CA PHE A 223 7.45 1.83 4.10
C PHE A 223 8.46 2.92 3.72
N PHE A 224 8.44 4.04 4.41
CA PHE A 224 9.27 5.20 4.09
C PHE A 224 10.78 4.89 4.16
N PRO A 225 11.33 4.35 5.28
CA PRO A 225 12.76 4.08 5.34
C PRO A 225 13.20 2.98 4.36
N THR A 226 12.37 1.98 4.07
CA THR A 226 12.69 0.94 3.08
C THR A 226 12.78 1.53 1.67
N MET A 227 11.84 2.38 1.29
CA MET A 227 11.90 3.03 -0.02
C MET A 227 13.11 3.95 -0.19
N LEU A 228 13.45 4.72 0.85
CA LEU A 228 14.67 5.55 0.81
C LEU A 228 15.93 4.70 0.63
N GLU A 229 16.02 3.57 1.32
CA GLU A 229 17.18 2.68 1.21
C GLU A 229 17.25 2.00 -0.15
N LEU A 230 16.15 1.47 -0.68
CA LEU A 230 16.08 0.91 -2.02
C LEU A 230 16.52 1.91 -3.09
N GLY A 231 16.16 3.17 -2.95
CA GLY A 231 16.59 4.25 -3.86
C GLY A 231 17.98 4.82 -3.57
N GLY A 232 18.66 4.38 -2.52
CA GLY A 232 19.95 4.94 -2.09
C GLY A 232 19.85 6.40 -1.60
N VAL A 233 18.66 6.85 -1.20
CA VAL A 233 18.41 8.23 -0.76
C VAL A 233 18.90 8.42 0.69
N GLN A 234 19.75 9.40 0.90
CA GLN A 234 20.29 9.78 2.20
C GLN A 234 19.57 11.01 2.74
N THR A 235 19.05 10.92 3.93
CA THR A 235 18.38 12.02 4.64
C THR A 235 18.45 11.80 6.14
N SER A 236 18.43 12.89 6.92
CA SER A 236 18.38 12.82 8.39
C SER A 236 17.13 12.11 8.94
N TYR A 237 16.11 11.93 8.11
CA TYR A 237 14.87 11.24 8.48
C TYR A 237 14.89 9.72 8.19
N ARG A 238 15.93 9.24 7.50
CA ARG A 238 16.08 7.81 7.24
C ARG A 238 16.43 7.07 8.54
N ASN A 239 15.69 6.02 8.83
CA ASN A 239 15.92 5.17 9.98
C ASN A 239 16.15 3.73 9.53
N ASP A 240 17.40 3.33 9.43
CA ASP A 240 17.81 2.02 8.93
C ASP A 240 17.28 0.88 9.81
N SER A 241 17.04 1.12 11.12
CA SER A 241 16.45 0.10 11.99
C SER A 241 14.96 -0.19 11.69
N SER A 242 14.34 0.61 10.83
CA SER A 242 12.97 0.41 10.36
C SER A 242 12.90 -0.02 8.89
N SER A 243 14.01 -0.04 8.16
CA SER A 243 14.06 -0.51 6.77
C SER A 243 14.22 -2.02 6.72
N VAL A 244 13.33 -2.72 6.01
CA VAL A 244 13.37 -4.19 5.92
C VAL A 244 14.49 -4.71 5.01
N VAL A 245 15.12 -3.84 4.23
CA VAL A 245 16.29 -4.17 3.40
C VAL A 245 17.61 -3.81 4.11
N SER A 246 17.54 -3.28 5.33
CA SER A 246 18.70 -2.97 6.15
C SER A 246 19.09 -4.14 7.05
N PRO A 247 20.38 -4.45 7.20
CA PRO A 247 20.85 -5.43 8.18
C PRO A 247 20.58 -4.99 9.63
N LEU A 248 20.30 -3.70 9.84
CA LEU A 248 19.94 -3.14 11.13
C LEU A 248 18.45 -3.25 11.48
N TYR A 249 17.64 -3.85 10.58
CA TYR A 249 16.21 -3.96 10.78
C TYR A 249 15.85 -4.66 12.08
N THR A 250 15.03 -4.00 12.88
CA THR A 250 14.46 -4.56 14.12
C THR A 250 12.94 -4.42 14.08
N MET A 251 12.24 -5.48 14.48
CA MET A 251 10.78 -5.43 14.65
C MET A 251 10.40 -4.31 15.63
N LYS A 252 9.41 -3.52 15.25
CA LYS A 252 8.86 -2.46 16.09
C LYS A 252 7.59 -2.95 16.77
N PRO A 253 7.26 -2.42 17.97
CA PRO A 253 5.95 -2.63 18.55
C PRO A 253 4.87 -2.24 17.54
N ARG A 254 3.84 -3.08 17.39
CA ARG A 254 2.72 -2.76 16.51
C ARG A 254 1.87 -1.69 17.16
N VAL A 255 1.79 -0.57 16.48
CA VAL A 255 0.89 0.51 16.81
C VAL A 255 0.01 0.78 15.59
N TYR A 256 -1.17 1.31 15.84
CA TYR A 256 -2.06 1.75 14.79
C TYR A 256 -2.48 3.21 15.06
N LEU A 257 -2.99 3.87 14.06
CA LEU A 257 -3.56 5.20 14.24
C LEU A 257 -5.05 5.07 14.60
N ASN A 258 -5.45 5.68 15.71
CA ASN A 258 -6.86 5.79 16.07
C ASN A 258 -7.58 6.88 15.23
N ASP A 259 -8.86 7.11 15.45
CA ASP A 259 -9.65 8.12 14.73
C ASP A 259 -9.14 9.56 14.90
N HIS A 260 -8.26 9.79 15.88
CA HIS A 260 -7.58 11.06 16.11
C HIS A 260 -6.18 11.09 15.50
N ASN A 261 -5.80 10.07 14.73
CA ASN A 261 -4.46 9.87 14.18
C ASN A 261 -3.35 9.83 15.26
N GLU A 262 -3.68 9.33 16.44
CA GLU A 262 -2.71 9.10 17.51
C GLU A 262 -2.23 7.65 17.43
N PRO A 263 -0.92 7.38 17.53
CA PRO A 263 -0.41 6.02 17.61
C PRO A 263 -0.83 5.37 18.92
N ARG A 264 -1.50 4.23 18.84
CA ARG A 264 -1.93 3.43 19.99
C ARG A 264 -1.43 2.00 19.87
N PRO A 265 -1.07 1.33 20.97
CA PRO A 265 -0.78 -0.10 20.96
C PRO A 265 -2.01 -0.92 20.53
N LEU A 266 -1.80 -2.12 20.00
CA LEU A 266 -2.92 -2.97 19.54
C LEU A 266 -3.89 -3.36 20.68
N ASP A 267 -3.43 -3.47 21.90
CA ASP A 267 -4.25 -3.75 23.08
C ASP A 267 -5.13 -2.56 23.51
N ASP A 268 -4.73 -1.33 23.20
CA ASP A 268 -5.54 -0.12 23.44
C ASP A 268 -6.64 0.09 22.39
N LEU A 269 -6.60 -0.63 21.26
CA LEU A 269 -7.48 -0.45 20.12
C LEU A 269 -8.90 -0.93 20.31
N GLY A 270 -9.18 -1.58 21.40
CA GLY A 270 -10.43 -2.30 21.56
C GLY A 270 -10.53 -3.55 20.66
N MET A 271 -9.42 -4.02 20.07
CA MET A 271 -9.36 -5.33 19.44
C MET A 271 -9.92 -6.37 20.38
N LYS A 272 -10.75 -7.25 19.86
CA LYS A 272 -11.44 -8.25 20.66
C LYS A 272 -10.70 -9.57 20.62
N GLN A 273 -11.05 -10.45 21.53
CA GLN A 273 -10.45 -11.79 21.59
C GLN A 273 -10.43 -12.53 20.25
N PRO A 274 -11.44 -12.44 19.35
CA PRO A 274 -11.38 -13.04 18.02
C PRO A 274 -10.21 -12.57 17.16
N ASP A 275 -9.83 -11.30 17.24
CA ASP A 275 -8.69 -10.75 16.48
C ASP A 275 -7.37 -11.36 16.95
N PHE A 276 -7.16 -11.46 18.26
CA PHE A 276 -5.97 -12.09 18.84
C PHE A 276 -5.90 -13.58 18.57
N GLN A 277 -7.03 -14.28 18.61
CA GLN A 277 -7.13 -15.69 18.21
C GLN A 277 -6.76 -15.87 16.74
N LYS A 278 -7.20 -14.98 15.85
CA LYS A 278 -6.86 -15.02 14.44
C LYS A 278 -5.35 -14.85 14.24
N CYS A 279 -4.74 -13.87 14.90
CA CYS A 279 -3.29 -13.68 14.90
C CYS A 279 -2.56 -14.96 15.34
N GLN A 280 -3.02 -15.59 16.41
CA GLN A 280 -2.42 -16.82 16.93
C GLN A 280 -2.51 -17.99 15.95
N VAL A 281 -3.68 -18.19 15.34
CA VAL A 281 -3.91 -19.26 14.34
C VAL A 281 -3.01 -19.09 13.13
N LEU A 282 -2.78 -17.85 12.71
CA LEU A 282 -1.93 -17.52 11.56
C LEU A 282 -0.44 -17.41 11.91
N GLY A 283 -0.06 -17.64 13.18
CA GLY A 283 1.33 -17.53 13.62
C GLY A 283 1.87 -16.10 13.60
N ILE A 284 0.99 -15.10 13.56
CA ILE A 284 1.36 -13.70 13.59
C ILE A 284 1.80 -13.32 15.00
N LYS A 285 3.05 -12.91 15.13
CA LYS A 285 3.59 -12.42 16.40
C LYS A 285 3.17 -10.97 16.60
N TYR A 286 2.58 -10.67 17.72
CA TYR A 286 2.34 -9.30 18.16
C TYR A 286 2.90 -9.12 19.57
N GLN A 287 3.53 -7.98 19.81
CA GLN A 287 3.95 -7.62 21.16
C GLN A 287 2.81 -6.85 21.81
N VAL A 288 2.28 -7.40 22.87
CA VAL A 288 1.42 -6.66 23.80
C VAL A 288 2.35 -5.77 24.61
N ILE A 289 2.20 -4.46 24.51
CA ILE A 289 2.89 -3.54 25.41
C ILE A 289 2.14 -3.63 26.73
N GLY A 290 2.55 -4.60 27.54
CA GLY A 290 1.92 -4.81 28.84
C GLY A 290 1.97 -3.54 29.68
N ASN A 291 0.85 -3.22 30.30
CA ASN A 291 0.79 -2.22 31.34
C ASN A 291 1.84 -2.55 32.42
N LYS A 292 2.81 -1.64 32.61
CA LYS A 292 3.64 -1.61 33.80
C LYS A 292 2.85 -1.01 34.95
#